data_1bb6e26e9bf8f3a88dbbc1c962faabc5
#
_entry.id   1bb6e26e9bf8f3a88dbbc1c962faabc5
#
_cell.length_a   1.000
_cell.length_b   1.000
_cell.length_c   1.000
_cell.angle_alpha   90.00
_cell.angle_beta   90.00
_cell.angle_gamma   90.00
#
_symmetry.space_group_name_H-M   'P 1'
#
loop_
_entity.id
_entity.type
_entity.pdbx_description
1 polymer ?
#
loop_
_entity_poly.entity_id
_entity_poly.type
_entity_poly.pdbx_seq_one_letter_code
_entity_poly.pdbx_strand_id
1 'polypeptide(L)'
;MNEKFVQRIRKEVEEIKQSGLYKTERIIESPQGAEIKVNGKIVLNFCANNYLGLSSHPKVLEAAKKYIDHRGYGMSSVRFICGTQDIHKELEAKISQFLGTEDTILYAAAFDANGGVFEPLFNEEDAIISDALNHASIIDGVRLCKAQRYRYEHNNMDDLEAKLKESGHLRNRIIVTDGSFSMDGTIAQLDKIVVLAEKYDAAIMIDECHSSGFLGKTGRGTHEYRGVMGKIDIITGTLGKALGGASGGFTSGRKEVIDMLRQKSRPYLFSNTLAPSIVGASIAVLDMLSETTELRDKLEANTKYFRSKMTEAGFDIKPGEHPIVPIMLYDAVLAQNFAAKLLEEGIYVIGFFFPVVAKGQARIRVQLSAAHDQHHLDRAIAAFTKIGKELGVLKPMSV
;
A
#
# COMPACT_ATOMS: atom_id res chain seq x y z
N MET A 1 -4.01 21.26 34.12
CA MET A 1 -4.50 20.48 32.93
C MET A 1 -6.02 20.58 32.93
N ASN A 2 -6.66 20.62 31.74
CA ASN A 2 -8.13 20.76 31.65
C ASN A 2 -8.81 19.41 31.91
N GLU A 3 -9.26 19.18 33.17
CA GLU A 3 -9.88 17.91 33.59
C GLU A 3 -11.16 17.58 32.79
N LYS A 4 -11.97 18.58 32.45
CA LYS A 4 -13.18 18.37 31.68
C LYS A 4 -12.90 17.82 30.27
N PHE A 5 -11.85 18.32 29.60
CA PHE A 5 -11.40 17.80 28.30
C PHE A 5 -10.89 16.37 28.43
N VAL A 6 -10.03 16.11 29.45
CA VAL A 6 -9.45 14.76 29.66
C VAL A 6 -10.53 13.73 30.01
N GLN A 7 -11.52 14.09 30.82
CA GLN A 7 -12.64 13.19 31.16
C GLN A 7 -13.46 12.81 29.93
N ARG A 8 -13.72 13.75 29.00
CA ARG A 8 -14.39 13.46 27.74
C ARG A 8 -13.62 12.43 26.91
N ILE A 9 -12.32 12.66 26.72
CA ILE A 9 -11.45 11.72 25.96
C ILE A 9 -11.40 10.35 26.63
N ARG A 10 -11.26 10.29 27.95
CA ARG A 10 -11.26 9.02 28.71
C ARG A 10 -12.55 8.23 28.50
N LYS A 11 -13.70 8.90 28.50
CA LYS A 11 -15.00 8.26 28.23
C LYS A 11 -15.04 7.68 26.82
N GLU A 12 -14.63 8.43 25.79
CA GLU A 12 -14.58 7.96 24.40
C GLU A 12 -13.64 6.74 24.22
N VAL A 13 -12.47 6.77 24.86
CA VAL A 13 -11.54 5.61 24.85
C VAL A 13 -12.16 4.39 25.51
N GLU A 14 -12.86 4.58 26.64
CA GLU A 14 -13.54 3.46 27.31
C GLU A 14 -14.69 2.88 26.47
N GLU A 15 -15.44 3.71 25.78
CA GLU A 15 -16.48 3.26 24.82
C GLU A 15 -15.86 2.43 23.68
N ILE A 16 -14.68 2.83 23.15
CA ILE A 16 -13.93 2.04 22.16
C ILE A 16 -13.52 0.68 22.72
N LYS A 17 -13.07 0.60 23.98
CA LYS A 17 -12.72 -0.66 24.62
C LYS A 17 -13.93 -1.57 24.82
N GLN A 18 -15.03 -1.02 25.34
CA GLN A 18 -16.28 -1.75 25.58
C GLN A 18 -16.90 -2.29 24.30
N SER A 19 -16.73 -1.55 23.17
CA SER A 19 -17.20 -2.01 21.86
C SER A 19 -16.29 -3.07 21.21
N GLY A 20 -15.16 -3.44 21.84
CA GLY A 20 -14.20 -4.39 21.29
C GLY A 20 -13.38 -3.85 20.11
N LEU A 21 -13.38 -2.52 19.88
CA LEU A 21 -12.67 -1.88 18.77
C LEU A 21 -11.30 -1.33 19.16
N TYR A 22 -10.89 -1.51 20.41
CA TYR A 22 -9.60 -1.02 20.91
C TYR A 22 -8.44 -1.81 20.28
N LYS A 23 -7.53 -1.07 19.65
CA LYS A 23 -6.35 -1.65 19.00
C LYS A 23 -5.18 -1.70 19.96
N THR A 24 -4.61 -2.89 20.14
CA THR A 24 -3.37 -3.10 20.90
C THR A 24 -2.21 -3.35 19.94
N GLU A 25 -1.05 -2.77 20.24
CA GLU A 25 0.17 -2.99 19.49
C GLU A 25 0.88 -4.26 19.99
N ARG A 26 1.22 -5.17 19.09
CA ARG A 26 2.07 -6.33 19.39
C ARG A 26 3.52 -5.94 19.18
N ILE A 27 4.36 -6.17 20.18
CA ILE A 27 5.77 -5.78 20.16
C ILE A 27 6.59 -6.85 19.44
N ILE A 28 7.31 -6.45 18.40
CA ILE A 28 8.24 -7.29 17.65
C ILE A 28 9.65 -7.04 18.18
N GLU A 29 10.35 -8.12 18.55
CA GLU A 29 11.67 -8.12 19.21
C GLU A 29 12.79 -8.56 18.27
N SER A 30 12.58 -8.49 16.97
CA SER A 30 13.53 -8.92 15.92
C SER A 30 13.46 -7.99 14.71
N PRO A 31 14.41 -8.08 13.77
CA PRO A 31 14.21 -7.54 12.42
C PRO A 31 12.96 -8.12 11.74
N GLN A 32 12.43 -7.42 10.74
CA GLN A 32 11.36 -7.94 9.89
C GLN A 32 11.85 -9.06 8.97
N GLY A 33 11.02 -10.09 8.80
CA GLY A 33 11.31 -11.23 7.95
C GLY A 33 10.10 -12.17 7.86
N ALA A 34 10.29 -13.34 7.25
CA ALA A 34 9.30 -14.41 7.26
C ALA A 34 9.05 -14.93 8.68
N GLU A 35 10.09 -14.98 9.48
CA GLU A 35 10.06 -15.28 10.92
C GLU A 35 10.37 -14.03 11.71
N ILE A 36 9.59 -13.76 12.76
CA ILE A 36 9.79 -12.65 13.69
C ILE A 36 9.62 -13.14 15.13
N LYS A 37 10.22 -12.40 16.07
CA LYS A 37 10.09 -12.68 17.49
C LYS A 37 9.02 -11.79 18.13
N VAL A 38 8.03 -12.40 18.77
CA VAL A 38 6.94 -11.71 19.46
C VAL A 38 6.73 -12.38 20.83
N ASN A 39 6.77 -11.60 21.90
CA ASN A 39 6.65 -12.11 23.28
C ASN A 39 7.59 -13.31 23.55
N GLY A 40 8.84 -13.19 23.14
CA GLY A 40 9.87 -14.22 23.32
C GLY A 40 9.75 -15.46 22.41
N LYS A 41 8.72 -15.57 21.57
CA LYS A 41 8.49 -16.70 20.66
C LYS A 41 8.73 -16.34 19.21
N ILE A 42 9.27 -17.26 18.42
CA ILE A 42 9.38 -17.13 16.97
C ILE A 42 8.04 -17.50 16.34
N VAL A 43 7.53 -16.60 15.50
CA VAL A 43 6.28 -16.77 14.77
C VAL A 43 6.46 -16.44 13.29
N LEU A 44 5.63 -17.01 12.43
CA LEU A 44 5.64 -16.73 10.99
C LEU A 44 4.82 -15.46 10.71
N ASN A 45 5.40 -14.50 10.01
CA ASN A 45 4.78 -13.22 9.72
C ASN A 45 4.04 -13.25 8.38
N PHE A 46 2.72 -13.18 8.43
CA PHE A 46 1.85 -13.11 7.25
C PHE A 46 1.03 -11.82 7.18
N CYS A 47 1.50 -10.73 7.81
CA CYS A 47 0.80 -9.44 7.74
C CYS A 47 1.68 -8.22 7.44
N ALA A 48 3.01 -8.35 7.36
CA ALA A 48 3.87 -7.25 6.96
C ALA A 48 3.75 -6.94 5.46
N ASN A 49 3.83 -5.66 5.10
CA ASN A 49 3.89 -5.21 3.70
C ASN A 49 5.27 -5.47 3.05
N ASN A 50 5.98 -6.49 3.49
CA ASN A 50 7.33 -6.85 3.07
C ASN A 50 7.28 -7.83 1.88
N TYR A 51 6.60 -7.44 0.81
CA TYR A 51 6.28 -8.29 -0.34
C TYR A 51 7.47 -9.00 -0.95
N LEU A 52 8.62 -8.32 -1.05
CA LEU A 52 9.83 -8.85 -1.66
C LEU A 52 10.88 -9.32 -0.63
N GLY A 53 10.56 -9.23 0.68
CA GLY A 53 11.47 -9.65 1.74
C GLY A 53 12.70 -8.75 1.91
N LEU A 54 12.65 -7.50 1.48
CA LEU A 54 13.79 -6.60 1.42
C LEU A 54 14.07 -5.83 2.70
N SER A 55 13.13 -5.79 3.66
CA SER A 55 13.24 -4.94 4.87
C SER A 55 14.50 -5.21 5.70
N SER A 56 15.04 -6.42 5.67
CA SER A 56 16.27 -6.81 6.37
C SER A 56 17.26 -7.52 5.45
N HIS A 57 17.15 -7.30 4.13
CA HIS A 57 18.04 -7.93 3.15
C HIS A 57 19.47 -7.40 3.30
N PRO A 58 20.52 -8.27 3.29
CA PRO A 58 21.90 -7.87 3.53
C PRO A 58 22.39 -6.72 2.65
N LYS A 59 22.10 -6.74 1.35
CA LYS A 59 22.50 -5.66 0.42
C LYS A 59 21.83 -4.33 0.75
N VAL A 60 20.58 -4.35 1.23
CA VAL A 60 19.83 -3.15 1.63
C VAL A 60 20.42 -2.56 2.92
N LEU A 61 20.73 -3.41 3.90
CA LEU A 61 21.39 -3.01 5.15
C LEU A 61 22.77 -2.42 4.89
N GLU A 62 23.57 -3.06 4.02
CA GLU A 62 24.90 -2.57 3.63
C GLU A 62 24.81 -1.18 2.98
N ALA A 63 23.90 -1.01 2.03
CA ALA A 63 23.65 0.29 1.39
C ALA A 63 23.25 1.36 2.42
N ALA A 64 22.32 1.06 3.31
CA ALA A 64 21.90 2.00 4.35
C ALA A 64 23.08 2.46 5.22
N LYS A 65 23.93 1.54 5.69
CA LYS A 65 25.13 1.84 6.49
C LYS A 65 26.11 2.70 5.71
N LYS A 66 26.42 2.32 4.46
CA LYS A 66 27.31 3.09 3.58
C LYS A 66 26.86 4.53 3.44
N TYR A 67 25.58 4.79 3.25
CA TYR A 67 25.08 6.16 3.07
C TYR A 67 25.00 6.94 4.39
N ILE A 68 24.86 6.28 5.54
CA ILE A 68 25.07 6.93 6.84
C ILE A 68 26.51 7.45 6.94
N ASP A 69 27.49 6.61 6.63
CA ASP A 69 28.91 6.98 6.73
C ASP A 69 29.31 8.11 5.76
N HIS A 70 28.75 8.14 4.56
CA HIS A 70 29.14 9.08 3.53
C HIS A 70 28.28 10.35 3.43
N ARG A 71 27.03 10.33 3.90
CA ARG A 71 26.05 11.43 3.75
C ARG A 71 25.45 11.89 5.06
N GLY A 72 25.74 11.21 6.17
CA GLY A 72 25.24 11.53 7.50
C GLY A 72 23.88 10.88 7.82
N TYR A 73 23.42 11.12 9.05
CA TYR A 73 22.20 10.53 9.59
C TYR A 73 20.93 11.23 9.10
N GLY A 74 20.93 12.56 9.07
CA GLY A 74 19.74 13.36 8.76
C GLY A 74 20.07 14.66 8.04
N MET A 75 19.05 15.26 7.46
CA MET A 75 19.18 16.47 6.64
C MET A 75 18.93 17.75 7.40
N SER A 76 18.23 17.70 8.53
CA SER A 76 17.86 18.87 9.37
C SER A 76 17.20 20.02 8.59
N SER A 77 16.54 19.70 7.48
CA SER A 77 15.94 20.69 6.58
C SER A 77 14.92 20.09 5.63
N VAL A 78 14.09 20.95 5.07
CA VAL A 78 13.25 20.66 3.92
C VAL A 78 14.05 20.79 2.61
N ARG A 79 13.53 20.23 1.52
CA ARG A 79 14.23 20.06 0.24
C ARG A 79 14.77 21.34 -0.36
N PHE A 80 14.00 22.42 -0.41
CA PHE A 80 14.36 23.63 -1.13
C PHE A 80 15.30 24.57 -0.34
N ILE A 81 15.42 24.41 0.97
CA ILE A 81 16.32 25.26 1.79
C ILE A 81 17.75 24.70 1.70
N CYS A 82 18.04 23.61 2.39
CA CYS A 82 19.34 22.93 2.36
C CYS A 82 19.23 21.40 2.55
N GLY A 83 18.07 20.82 2.28
CA GLY A 83 17.75 19.42 2.49
C GLY A 83 17.84 18.56 1.23
N THR A 84 18.53 18.96 0.18
CA THR A 84 18.72 18.18 -1.05
C THR A 84 20.17 17.82 -1.25
N GLN A 85 20.50 16.54 -1.17
CA GLN A 85 21.80 15.99 -1.59
C GLN A 85 21.69 15.42 -3.02
N ASP A 86 22.83 15.13 -3.63
CA ASP A 86 22.93 14.48 -4.95
C ASP A 86 22.15 13.17 -5.01
N ILE A 87 22.22 12.36 -3.95
CA ILE A 87 21.53 11.06 -3.85
C ILE A 87 19.99 11.17 -3.92
N HIS A 88 19.39 12.28 -3.48
CA HIS A 88 17.96 12.50 -3.61
C HIS A 88 17.58 12.64 -5.10
N LYS A 89 18.40 13.36 -5.87
CA LYS A 89 18.20 13.50 -7.32
C LYS A 89 18.44 12.20 -8.07
N GLU A 90 19.44 11.42 -7.63
CA GLU A 90 19.70 10.07 -8.16
C GLU A 90 18.50 9.15 -7.93
N LEU A 91 17.94 9.12 -6.73
CA LEU A 91 16.75 8.29 -6.41
C LEU A 91 15.54 8.72 -7.25
N GLU A 92 15.29 10.03 -7.37
CA GLU A 92 14.21 10.57 -8.23
C GLU A 92 14.36 10.09 -9.68
N ALA A 93 15.56 10.17 -10.25
CA ALA A 93 15.84 9.69 -11.61
C ALA A 93 15.65 8.16 -11.75
N LYS A 94 16.09 7.39 -10.78
CA LYS A 94 15.92 5.92 -10.78
C LYS A 94 14.45 5.50 -10.68
N ILE A 95 13.66 6.18 -9.87
CA ILE A 95 12.20 5.93 -9.78
C ILE A 95 11.54 6.24 -11.14
N SER A 96 11.88 7.38 -11.76
CA SER A 96 11.36 7.73 -13.08
C SER A 96 11.70 6.69 -14.13
N GLN A 97 12.95 6.23 -14.15
CA GLN A 97 13.38 5.16 -15.05
C GLN A 97 12.63 3.85 -14.78
N PHE A 98 12.46 3.49 -13.51
CA PHE A 98 11.76 2.26 -13.10
C PHE A 98 10.30 2.26 -13.51
N LEU A 99 9.60 3.40 -13.40
CA LEU A 99 8.18 3.53 -13.70
C LEU A 99 7.89 3.93 -15.16
N GLY A 100 8.91 4.35 -15.91
CA GLY A 100 8.74 4.85 -17.29
C GLY A 100 8.10 6.24 -17.34
N THR A 101 8.46 7.13 -16.43
CA THR A 101 7.95 8.50 -16.31
C THR A 101 9.05 9.54 -16.60
N GLU A 102 8.69 10.81 -16.68
CA GLU A 102 9.64 11.88 -17.01
C GLU A 102 10.40 12.42 -15.79
N ASP A 103 9.74 12.55 -14.65
CA ASP A 103 10.34 13.09 -13.42
C ASP A 103 9.63 12.55 -12.16
N THR A 104 10.28 12.73 -11.00
CA THR A 104 9.81 12.25 -9.71
C THR A 104 10.13 13.25 -8.60
N ILE A 105 9.24 13.37 -7.63
CA ILE A 105 9.40 14.15 -6.41
C ILE A 105 9.27 13.22 -5.19
N LEU A 106 10.19 13.35 -4.23
CA LEU A 106 10.21 12.55 -2.99
C LEU A 106 9.46 13.25 -1.86
N TYR A 107 8.77 12.45 -1.05
CA TYR A 107 8.07 12.85 0.18
C TYR A 107 8.52 12.00 1.37
N ALA A 108 8.25 12.47 2.59
CA ALA A 108 8.54 11.72 3.82
C ALA A 108 7.73 10.41 3.93
N ALA A 109 6.54 10.39 3.35
CA ALA A 109 5.66 9.21 3.28
C ALA A 109 4.75 9.28 2.04
N ALA A 110 4.20 8.14 1.64
CA ALA A 110 3.18 8.09 0.57
C ALA A 110 1.88 8.79 0.98
N PHE A 111 1.55 8.82 2.27
CA PHE A 111 0.42 9.60 2.79
C PHE A 111 0.59 11.09 2.43
N ASP A 112 1.80 11.63 2.59
CA ASP A 112 2.14 13.01 2.22
C ASP A 112 2.12 13.21 0.70
N ALA A 113 2.60 12.24 -0.07
CA ALA A 113 2.55 12.29 -1.53
C ALA A 113 1.10 12.41 -2.03
N ASN A 114 0.19 11.55 -1.56
CA ASN A 114 -1.23 11.60 -1.91
C ASN A 114 -1.90 12.87 -1.39
N GLY A 115 -1.61 13.27 -0.16
CA GLY A 115 -2.13 14.51 0.43
C GLY A 115 -1.67 15.78 -0.29
N GLY A 116 -0.50 15.72 -0.92
CA GLY A 116 0.16 16.86 -1.56
C GLY A 116 -0.10 17.02 -3.06
N VAL A 117 -0.90 16.15 -3.70
CA VAL A 117 -1.13 16.19 -5.16
C VAL A 117 -2.25 17.17 -5.55
N PHE A 118 -3.36 17.14 -4.86
CA PHE A 118 -4.61 17.72 -5.37
C PHE A 118 -4.67 19.24 -5.26
N GLU A 119 -4.40 19.81 -4.08
CA GLU A 119 -4.45 21.24 -3.85
C GLU A 119 -3.53 22.06 -4.79
N PRO A 120 -2.28 21.62 -5.08
CA PRO A 120 -1.41 22.35 -6.01
C PRO A 120 -1.87 22.34 -7.46
N LEU A 121 -2.59 21.31 -7.90
CA LEU A 121 -2.89 21.05 -9.31
C LEU A 121 -4.32 21.41 -9.71
N PHE A 122 -5.28 21.39 -8.78
CA PHE A 122 -6.69 21.49 -9.07
C PHE A 122 -7.40 22.53 -8.19
N ASN A 123 -8.46 23.12 -8.71
CA ASN A 123 -9.28 24.10 -8.00
C ASN A 123 -10.78 23.90 -8.32
N GLU A 124 -11.62 24.85 -7.96
CA GLU A 124 -13.09 24.79 -8.11
C GLU A 124 -13.60 24.64 -9.56
N GLU A 125 -12.75 24.90 -10.55
CA GLU A 125 -13.08 24.73 -11.97
C GLU A 125 -12.85 23.30 -12.47
N ASP A 126 -12.24 22.43 -11.65
CA ASP A 126 -11.80 21.08 -12.01
C ASP A 126 -12.64 20.01 -11.27
N ALA A 127 -12.60 18.77 -11.78
CA ALA A 127 -13.23 17.62 -11.17
C ALA A 127 -12.20 16.55 -10.78
N ILE A 128 -12.39 15.97 -9.60
CA ILE A 128 -11.70 14.77 -9.13
C ILE A 128 -12.70 13.62 -9.06
N ILE A 129 -12.49 12.57 -9.84
CA ILE A 129 -13.37 11.40 -9.95
C ILE A 129 -12.66 10.21 -9.31
N SER A 130 -13.06 9.87 -8.08
CA SER A 130 -12.34 8.95 -7.20
C SER A 130 -13.06 7.63 -7.04
N ASP A 131 -12.33 6.50 -7.10
CA ASP A 131 -12.86 5.18 -6.73
C ASP A 131 -13.31 5.16 -5.27
N ALA A 132 -14.43 4.51 -5.00
CA ALA A 132 -15.07 4.46 -3.69
C ALA A 132 -14.21 3.82 -2.59
N LEU A 133 -13.25 2.96 -2.94
CA LEU A 133 -12.39 2.24 -2.01
C LEU A 133 -10.95 2.77 -1.98
N ASN A 134 -10.67 3.92 -2.57
CA ASN A 134 -9.34 4.53 -2.52
C ASN A 134 -8.84 4.71 -1.09
N HIS A 135 -7.51 4.68 -0.95
CA HIS A 135 -6.83 4.82 0.33
C HIS A 135 -7.18 6.13 1.04
N ALA A 136 -7.21 6.10 2.38
CA ALA A 136 -7.55 7.26 3.22
C ALA A 136 -6.74 8.52 2.90
N SER A 137 -5.48 8.39 2.52
CA SER A 137 -4.62 9.52 2.13
C SER A 137 -5.11 10.24 0.87
N ILE A 138 -5.67 9.51 -0.09
CA ILE A 138 -6.32 10.10 -1.28
C ILE A 138 -7.57 10.84 -0.86
N ILE A 139 -8.41 10.22 -0.03
CA ILE A 139 -9.64 10.85 0.48
C ILE A 139 -9.32 12.15 1.20
N ASP A 140 -8.32 12.15 2.06
CA ASP A 140 -7.91 13.33 2.82
C ASP A 140 -7.29 14.41 1.91
N GLY A 141 -6.47 14.02 0.95
CA GLY A 141 -5.92 14.94 -0.04
C GLY A 141 -7.00 15.62 -0.89
N VAL A 142 -8.00 14.85 -1.32
CA VAL A 142 -9.16 15.37 -2.05
C VAL A 142 -9.99 16.31 -1.18
N ARG A 143 -10.13 16.04 0.12
CA ARG A 143 -10.84 16.92 1.07
C ARG A 143 -10.17 18.29 1.23
N LEU A 144 -8.85 18.36 1.15
CA LEU A 144 -8.10 19.61 1.24
C LEU A 144 -8.20 20.47 -0.04
N CYS A 145 -8.54 19.85 -1.16
CA CYS A 145 -8.68 20.51 -2.44
C CYS A 145 -10.07 21.12 -2.63
N LYS A 146 -10.16 22.24 -3.37
CA LYS A 146 -11.42 22.91 -3.70
C LYS A 146 -12.11 22.36 -4.96
N ALA A 147 -11.49 21.43 -5.67
CA ALA A 147 -12.06 20.82 -6.86
C ALA A 147 -13.39 20.12 -6.55
N GLN A 148 -14.26 20.05 -7.55
CA GLN A 148 -15.54 19.32 -7.44
C GLN A 148 -15.27 17.82 -7.34
N ARG A 149 -15.97 17.14 -6.42
CA ARG A 149 -15.72 15.76 -6.05
C ARG A 149 -16.80 14.86 -6.59
N TYR A 150 -16.35 13.83 -7.32
CA TYR A 150 -17.20 12.77 -7.82
C TYR A 150 -16.65 11.44 -7.30
N ARG A 151 -17.52 10.55 -6.90
CA ARG A 151 -17.15 9.22 -6.42
C ARG A 151 -17.87 8.19 -7.26
N TYR A 152 -17.13 7.23 -7.83
CA TYR A 152 -17.70 6.12 -8.55
C TYR A 152 -17.58 4.82 -7.74
N GLU A 153 -18.50 3.89 -7.96
CA GLU A 153 -18.48 2.59 -7.31
C GLU A 153 -17.21 1.81 -7.65
N HIS A 154 -16.69 1.07 -6.66
CA HIS A 154 -15.44 0.34 -6.80
C HIS A 154 -15.37 -0.52 -8.07
N ASN A 155 -14.36 -0.26 -8.91
CA ASN A 155 -14.11 -0.94 -10.19
C ASN A 155 -15.31 -0.96 -11.15
N ASN A 156 -16.30 -0.09 -10.98
CA ASN A 156 -17.47 0.01 -11.85
C ASN A 156 -17.22 1.03 -12.98
N MET A 157 -16.93 0.50 -14.16
CA MET A 157 -16.60 1.34 -15.34
C MET A 157 -17.81 2.09 -15.90
N ASP A 158 -19.01 1.55 -15.76
CA ASP A 158 -20.25 2.22 -16.19
C ASP A 158 -20.55 3.44 -15.31
N ASP A 159 -20.36 3.30 -13.99
CA ASP A 159 -20.52 4.43 -13.06
C ASP A 159 -19.40 5.45 -13.25
N LEU A 160 -18.15 5.03 -13.49
CA LEU A 160 -17.06 5.93 -13.86
C LEU A 160 -17.39 6.75 -15.11
N GLU A 161 -17.92 6.10 -16.17
CA GLU A 161 -18.33 6.80 -17.38
C GLU A 161 -19.47 7.80 -17.11
N ALA A 162 -20.44 7.43 -16.26
CA ALA A 162 -21.50 8.33 -15.84
C ALA A 162 -20.95 9.58 -15.14
N LYS A 163 -19.96 9.43 -14.23
CA LYS A 163 -19.31 10.56 -13.56
C LYS A 163 -18.48 11.43 -14.50
N LEU A 164 -17.85 10.84 -15.50
CA LEU A 164 -17.14 11.59 -16.55
C LEU A 164 -18.11 12.43 -17.39
N LYS A 165 -19.27 11.91 -17.74
CA LYS A 165 -20.34 12.67 -18.43
C LYS A 165 -20.90 13.80 -17.55
N GLU A 166 -21.20 13.51 -16.28
CA GLU A 166 -21.75 14.47 -15.31
C GLU A 166 -20.82 15.67 -15.11
N SER A 167 -19.49 15.42 -15.05
CA SER A 167 -18.46 16.44 -14.86
C SER A 167 -17.99 17.11 -16.16
N GLY A 168 -18.62 16.83 -17.29
CA GLY A 168 -18.19 17.28 -18.61
C GLY A 168 -18.16 18.82 -18.83
N HIS A 169 -18.80 19.58 -17.97
CA HIS A 169 -18.83 21.04 -17.99
C HIS A 169 -17.62 21.70 -17.30
N LEU A 170 -16.79 20.91 -16.59
CA LEU A 170 -15.64 21.40 -15.84
C LEU A 170 -14.38 21.44 -16.71
N ARG A 171 -13.45 22.34 -16.36
CA ARG A 171 -12.23 22.62 -17.13
C ARG A 171 -11.35 21.39 -17.33
N ASN A 172 -10.99 20.71 -16.23
CA ASN A 172 -10.21 19.49 -16.26
C ASN A 172 -10.88 18.42 -15.40
N ARG A 173 -10.64 17.15 -15.74
CA ARG A 173 -11.09 15.99 -14.98
C ARG A 173 -9.90 15.08 -14.72
N ILE A 174 -9.80 14.56 -13.50
CA ILE A 174 -8.82 13.54 -13.18
C ILE A 174 -9.52 12.33 -12.55
N ILE A 175 -9.23 11.15 -13.10
CA ILE A 175 -9.64 9.87 -12.54
C ILE A 175 -8.57 9.43 -11.56
N VAL A 176 -8.98 9.07 -10.33
CA VAL A 176 -8.06 8.68 -9.25
C VAL A 176 -8.43 7.31 -8.72
N THR A 177 -7.49 6.40 -8.72
CA THR A 177 -7.69 5.04 -8.21
C THR A 177 -6.42 4.51 -7.54
N ASP A 178 -6.58 3.66 -6.51
CA ASP A 178 -5.50 2.74 -6.14
C ASP A 178 -5.22 1.81 -7.33
N GLY A 179 -3.97 1.49 -7.59
CA GLY A 179 -3.60 0.46 -8.55
C GLY A 179 -3.96 -0.92 -8.04
N SER A 180 -3.66 -1.17 -6.77
CA SER A 180 -4.11 -2.35 -6.02
C SER A 180 -4.66 -1.95 -4.66
N PHE A 181 -5.84 -2.44 -4.34
CA PHE A 181 -6.59 -2.05 -3.14
C PHE A 181 -6.14 -2.86 -1.91
N SER A 182 -5.70 -2.16 -0.87
CA SER A 182 -4.97 -2.71 0.28
C SER A 182 -5.74 -3.73 1.13
N MET A 183 -7.08 -3.65 1.16
CA MET A 183 -7.91 -4.53 1.99
C MET A 183 -8.49 -5.72 1.23
N ASP A 184 -8.56 -5.64 -0.08
CA ASP A 184 -9.21 -6.63 -0.94
C ASP A 184 -8.24 -7.36 -1.90
N GLY A 185 -7.09 -6.76 -2.21
CA GLY A 185 -6.18 -7.27 -3.23
C GLY A 185 -6.76 -7.20 -4.65
N THR A 186 -7.82 -6.40 -4.86
CA THR A 186 -8.34 -6.13 -6.19
C THR A 186 -7.39 -5.22 -6.96
N ILE A 187 -7.28 -5.43 -8.26
CA ILE A 187 -6.41 -4.67 -9.17
C ILE A 187 -7.27 -3.82 -10.07
N ALA A 188 -6.98 -2.52 -10.14
CA ALA A 188 -7.72 -1.57 -10.97
C ALA A 188 -7.73 -2.00 -12.45
N GLN A 189 -8.85 -1.72 -13.14
CA GLN A 189 -9.03 -2.02 -14.56
C GLN A 189 -8.43 -0.89 -15.41
N LEU A 190 -7.11 -0.63 -15.29
CA LEU A 190 -6.46 0.51 -15.95
C LEU A 190 -6.57 0.47 -17.47
N ASP A 191 -6.63 -0.70 -18.08
CA ASP A 191 -6.89 -0.89 -19.50
C ASP A 191 -8.21 -0.25 -19.94
N LYS A 192 -9.27 -0.41 -19.15
CA LYS A 192 -10.58 0.22 -19.40
C LYS A 192 -10.62 1.68 -18.99
N ILE A 193 -9.97 2.03 -17.87
CA ILE A 193 -9.88 3.42 -17.40
C ILE A 193 -9.18 4.30 -18.44
N VAL A 194 -8.11 3.82 -19.06
CA VAL A 194 -7.41 4.55 -20.13
C VAL A 194 -8.32 4.84 -21.32
N VAL A 195 -9.12 3.85 -21.74
CA VAL A 195 -10.09 4.05 -22.83
C VAL A 195 -11.11 5.15 -22.50
N LEU A 196 -11.64 5.13 -21.28
CA LEU A 196 -12.58 6.17 -20.82
C LEU A 196 -11.90 7.54 -20.68
N ALA A 197 -10.67 7.57 -20.16
CA ALA A 197 -9.89 8.80 -20.02
C ALA A 197 -9.61 9.45 -21.39
N GLU A 198 -9.20 8.68 -22.37
CA GLU A 198 -9.00 9.15 -23.74
C GLU A 198 -10.31 9.65 -24.39
N LYS A 199 -11.41 8.93 -24.18
CA LYS A 199 -12.74 9.31 -24.71
C LYS A 199 -13.27 10.62 -24.15
N TYR A 200 -12.99 10.91 -22.87
CA TYR A 200 -13.53 12.08 -22.17
C TYR A 200 -12.47 13.14 -21.86
N ASP A 201 -11.28 13.04 -22.41
CA ASP A 201 -10.15 13.97 -22.19
C ASP A 201 -9.89 14.20 -20.69
N ALA A 202 -9.69 13.11 -19.96
CA ALA A 202 -9.41 13.11 -18.53
C ALA A 202 -7.98 12.63 -18.25
N ALA A 203 -7.33 13.21 -17.24
CA ALA A 203 -6.07 12.72 -16.69
C ALA A 203 -6.29 11.48 -15.80
N ILE A 204 -5.24 10.72 -15.55
CA ILE A 204 -5.27 9.54 -14.69
C ILE A 204 -4.18 9.63 -13.63
N MET A 205 -4.57 9.44 -12.37
CA MET A 205 -3.67 9.22 -11.23
C MET A 205 -3.89 7.84 -10.65
N ILE A 206 -2.79 7.13 -10.39
CA ILE A 206 -2.82 5.85 -9.66
C ILE A 206 -1.93 5.88 -8.43
N ASP A 207 -2.37 5.21 -7.36
CA ASP A 207 -1.56 4.90 -6.18
C ASP A 207 -1.01 3.48 -6.32
N GLU A 208 0.30 3.36 -6.47
CA GLU A 208 1.03 2.10 -6.68
C GLU A 208 1.67 1.54 -5.40
N CYS A 209 1.25 1.99 -4.22
CA CYS A 209 1.83 1.57 -2.93
C CYS A 209 1.75 0.05 -2.68
N HIS A 210 0.79 -0.64 -3.26
CA HIS A 210 0.61 -2.08 -3.16
C HIS A 210 0.86 -2.81 -4.50
N SER A 211 1.67 -2.24 -5.39
CA SER A 211 1.90 -2.79 -6.73
C SER A 211 3.34 -2.66 -7.20
N SER A 212 3.98 -1.49 -7.01
CA SER A 212 5.36 -1.24 -7.42
C SER A 212 6.33 -2.23 -6.78
N GLY A 213 7.20 -2.79 -7.60
CA GLY A 213 8.22 -3.75 -7.23
C GLY A 213 7.86 -5.20 -7.59
N PHE A 214 6.58 -5.56 -7.73
CA PHE A 214 6.20 -6.97 -7.93
C PHE A 214 5.06 -7.22 -8.91
N LEU A 215 4.16 -6.27 -9.14
CA LEU A 215 3.06 -6.46 -10.08
C LEU A 215 3.52 -6.13 -11.51
N GLY A 216 3.04 -6.91 -12.48
CA GLY A 216 3.51 -6.84 -13.85
C GLY A 216 4.69 -7.80 -14.12
N LYS A 217 5.02 -8.01 -15.37
CA LYS A 217 6.03 -8.98 -15.80
C LYS A 217 7.43 -8.68 -15.26
N THR A 218 7.76 -7.40 -15.12
CA THR A 218 9.05 -6.93 -14.59
C THR A 218 8.91 -6.18 -13.26
N GLY A 219 7.71 -6.19 -12.66
CA GLY A 219 7.45 -5.59 -11.36
C GLY A 219 7.29 -4.07 -11.39
N ARG A 220 6.94 -3.48 -12.53
CA ARG A 220 6.80 -2.02 -12.64
C ARG A 220 5.50 -1.49 -12.04
N GLY A 221 4.52 -2.38 -11.79
CA GLY A 221 3.26 -2.03 -11.13
C GLY A 221 2.03 -2.34 -11.98
N THR A 222 0.89 -1.78 -11.56
CA THR A 222 -0.41 -2.04 -12.19
C THR A 222 -0.47 -1.58 -13.65
N HIS A 223 0.20 -0.50 -13.99
CA HIS A 223 0.24 0.02 -15.36
C HIS A 223 0.99 -0.92 -16.32
N GLU A 224 2.02 -1.61 -15.85
CA GLU A 224 2.66 -2.70 -16.62
C GLU A 224 1.74 -3.92 -16.69
N TYR A 225 1.18 -4.33 -15.55
CA TYR A 225 0.27 -5.49 -15.46
C TYR A 225 -0.93 -5.38 -16.42
N ARG A 226 -1.47 -4.18 -16.61
CA ARG A 226 -2.59 -3.87 -17.50
C ARG A 226 -2.18 -3.46 -18.92
N GLY A 227 -0.88 -3.43 -19.23
CA GLY A 227 -0.38 -3.09 -20.56
C GLY A 227 -0.58 -1.63 -20.96
N VAL A 228 -0.61 -0.71 -20.01
CA VAL A 228 -0.87 0.73 -20.22
C VAL A 228 0.28 1.63 -19.74
N MET A 229 1.51 1.12 -19.73
CA MET A 229 2.68 1.96 -19.45
C MET A 229 2.74 3.16 -20.40
N GLY A 230 3.11 4.31 -19.85
CA GLY A 230 3.13 5.57 -20.63
C GLY A 230 1.78 6.26 -20.82
N LYS A 231 0.68 5.67 -20.32
CA LYS A 231 -0.69 6.21 -20.42
C LYS A 231 -1.21 6.83 -19.12
N ILE A 232 -0.41 6.79 -18.05
CA ILE A 232 -0.78 7.31 -16.73
C ILE A 232 -0.07 8.65 -16.51
N ASP A 233 -0.81 9.67 -16.08
CA ASP A 233 -0.28 11.01 -15.90
C ASP A 233 0.45 11.19 -14.57
N ILE A 234 -0.07 10.61 -13.50
CA ILE A 234 0.46 10.72 -12.14
C ILE A 234 0.48 9.36 -11.45
N ILE A 235 1.64 8.97 -10.96
CA ILE A 235 1.84 7.74 -10.18
C ILE A 235 2.37 8.14 -8.81
N THR A 236 1.64 7.80 -7.74
CA THR A 236 2.17 7.88 -6.38
C THR A 236 2.60 6.50 -5.91
N GLY A 237 3.55 6.45 -4.98
CA GLY A 237 4.05 5.19 -4.45
C GLY A 237 4.79 5.36 -3.13
N THR A 238 5.24 4.24 -2.58
CA THR A 238 5.90 4.19 -1.28
C THR A 238 7.22 3.43 -1.33
N LEU A 239 8.18 3.91 -0.55
CA LEU A 239 9.42 3.18 -0.23
C LEU A 239 9.27 2.33 1.05
N GLY A 240 8.12 2.41 1.71
CA GLY A 240 7.83 1.75 2.99
C GLY A 240 7.22 0.34 2.88
N LYS A 241 7.17 -0.26 1.69
CA LYS A 241 6.62 -1.60 1.44
C LYS A 241 7.57 -2.45 0.59
N ALA A 242 7.18 -2.86 -0.60
CA ALA A 242 8.01 -3.69 -1.48
C ALA A 242 9.35 -3.05 -1.84
N LEU A 243 9.42 -1.74 -1.93
CA LEU A 243 10.63 -1.01 -2.31
C LEU A 243 11.57 -0.72 -1.11
N GLY A 244 11.74 -1.69 -0.23
CA GLY A 244 12.69 -1.64 0.89
C GLY A 244 12.08 -1.69 2.28
N GLY A 245 10.86 -1.18 2.48
CA GLY A 245 10.10 -1.34 3.72
C GLY A 245 10.42 -0.36 4.85
N ALA A 246 11.23 0.68 4.61
CA ALA A 246 11.53 1.68 5.63
C ALA A 246 10.44 2.78 5.67
N SER A 247 10.70 3.91 5.09
CA SER A 247 9.75 5.01 4.95
C SER A 247 10.03 5.80 3.68
N GLY A 248 9.16 6.75 3.37
CA GLY A 248 9.27 7.55 2.17
C GLY A 248 8.14 7.31 1.19
N GLY A 249 7.84 8.33 0.44
CA GLY A 249 6.89 8.30 -0.64
C GLY A 249 7.36 9.10 -1.84
N PHE A 250 6.68 8.96 -2.94
CA PHE A 250 7.00 9.71 -4.15
C PHE A 250 5.75 9.96 -5.00
N THR A 251 5.85 10.99 -5.83
CA THR A 251 4.96 11.22 -6.96
C THR A 251 5.80 11.28 -8.22
N SER A 252 5.41 10.54 -9.24
CA SER A 252 6.12 10.41 -10.50
C SER A 252 5.17 10.68 -11.67
N GLY A 253 5.64 11.31 -12.73
CA GLY A 253 4.78 11.64 -13.85
C GLY A 253 5.44 12.59 -14.83
N ARG A 254 4.63 13.43 -15.46
CA ARG A 254 5.11 14.45 -16.39
C ARG A 254 5.90 15.55 -15.68
N LYS A 255 6.92 16.05 -16.34
CA LYS A 255 7.84 17.04 -15.76
C LYS A 255 7.12 18.28 -15.24
N GLU A 256 6.17 18.81 -15.98
CA GLU A 256 5.42 20.02 -15.60
C GLU A 256 4.59 19.80 -14.31
N VAL A 257 4.01 18.63 -14.16
CA VAL A 257 3.27 18.23 -12.95
C VAL A 257 4.22 18.20 -11.76
N ILE A 258 5.35 17.54 -11.91
CA ILE A 258 6.34 17.40 -10.83
C ILE A 258 6.96 18.76 -10.47
N ASP A 259 7.26 19.60 -11.43
CA ASP A 259 7.75 20.96 -11.18
C ASP A 259 6.72 21.78 -10.40
N MET A 260 5.42 21.69 -10.74
CA MET A 260 4.37 22.38 -9.99
C MET A 260 4.28 21.88 -8.55
N LEU A 261 4.39 20.55 -8.31
CA LEU A 261 4.40 19.98 -6.97
C LEU A 261 5.60 20.48 -6.15
N ARG A 262 6.79 20.60 -6.74
CA ARG A 262 7.96 21.17 -6.07
C ARG A 262 7.73 22.61 -5.61
N GLN A 263 6.92 23.39 -6.35
CA GLN A 263 6.64 24.79 -6.01
C GLN A 263 5.52 24.96 -4.99
N LYS A 264 4.51 24.07 -4.97
CA LYS A 264 3.27 24.31 -4.23
C LYS A 264 2.86 23.20 -3.28
N SER A 265 3.40 21.99 -3.38
CA SER A 265 2.99 20.87 -2.52
C SER A 265 3.44 21.08 -1.08
N ARG A 266 2.51 21.40 -0.20
CA ARG A 266 2.78 21.74 1.21
C ARG A 266 3.52 20.63 1.98
N PRO A 267 3.17 19.33 1.85
CA PRO A 267 3.94 18.28 2.50
C PRO A 267 5.39 18.21 2.06
N TYR A 268 5.69 18.55 0.81
CA TYR A 268 7.07 18.65 0.32
C TYR A 268 7.79 19.89 0.83
N LEU A 269 7.13 21.04 0.82
CA LEU A 269 7.73 22.32 1.21
C LEU A 269 8.03 22.40 2.71
N PHE A 270 7.26 21.71 3.56
CA PHE A 270 7.28 21.94 4.99
C PHE A 270 7.63 20.71 5.84
N SER A 271 7.82 19.53 5.23
CA SER A 271 8.30 18.34 5.92
C SER A 271 9.78 18.08 5.67
N ASN A 272 10.48 17.57 6.68
CA ASN A 272 11.88 17.19 6.54
C ASN A 272 12.09 16.20 5.39
N THR A 273 13.23 16.37 4.77
CA THR A 273 13.75 15.48 3.71
C THR A 273 14.01 14.07 4.24
N LEU A 274 13.84 13.07 3.36
CA LEU A 274 14.22 11.68 3.64
C LEU A 274 15.69 11.58 4.07
N ALA A 275 15.93 10.78 5.11
CA ALA A 275 17.27 10.52 5.61
C ALA A 275 18.16 9.83 4.55
N PRO A 276 19.44 10.13 4.49
CA PRO A 276 20.39 9.56 3.52
C PRO A 276 20.42 8.04 3.49
N SER A 277 20.27 7.38 4.64
CA SER A 277 20.24 5.92 4.73
C SER A 277 19.05 5.31 3.99
N ILE A 278 17.88 5.94 4.09
CA ILE A 278 16.66 5.50 3.38
C ILE A 278 16.84 5.68 1.87
N VAL A 279 17.36 6.85 1.47
CA VAL A 279 17.61 7.16 0.06
C VAL A 279 18.59 6.17 -0.56
N GLY A 280 19.72 5.93 0.09
CA GLY A 280 20.74 5.00 -0.39
C GLY A 280 20.27 3.55 -0.44
N ALA A 281 19.53 3.10 0.58
CA ALA A 281 18.90 1.77 0.58
C ALA A 281 17.89 1.63 -0.56
N SER A 282 17.07 2.66 -0.82
CA SER A 282 16.08 2.65 -1.92
C SER A 282 16.74 2.62 -3.30
N ILE A 283 17.87 3.31 -3.48
CA ILE A 283 18.68 3.22 -4.71
C ILE A 283 19.12 1.77 -4.94
N ALA A 284 19.68 1.11 -3.92
CA ALA A 284 20.10 -0.28 -4.02
C ALA A 284 18.93 -1.23 -4.33
N VAL A 285 17.78 -1.01 -3.73
CA VAL A 285 16.56 -1.79 -4.02
C VAL A 285 16.15 -1.67 -5.49
N LEU A 286 16.11 -0.45 -6.04
CA LEU A 286 15.75 -0.25 -7.45
C LEU A 286 16.76 -0.88 -8.40
N ASP A 287 18.05 -0.84 -8.07
CA ASP A 287 19.08 -1.54 -8.84
C ASP A 287 18.85 -3.05 -8.82
N MET A 288 18.63 -3.65 -7.64
CA MET A 288 18.34 -5.09 -7.51
C MET A 288 17.11 -5.49 -8.33
N LEU A 289 16.03 -4.74 -8.27
CA LEU A 289 14.78 -5.05 -8.98
C LEU A 289 14.86 -4.76 -10.49
N SER A 290 15.83 -4.00 -10.94
CA SER A 290 16.12 -3.77 -12.36
C SER A 290 17.02 -4.83 -12.97
N GLU A 291 17.82 -5.53 -12.16
CA GLU A 291 18.74 -6.60 -12.60
C GLU A 291 18.03 -7.94 -12.77
N THR A 292 17.06 -8.27 -11.91
CA THR A 292 16.40 -9.60 -11.89
C THR A 292 14.95 -9.52 -11.45
N THR A 293 14.14 -10.49 -11.89
CA THR A 293 12.75 -10.68 -11.48
C THR A 293 12.56 -11.81 -10.46
N GLU A 294 13.63 -12.42 -9.96
CA GLU A 294 13.55 -13.61 -9.10
C GLU A 294 12.66 -13.44 -7.87
N LEU A 295 12.75 -12.31 -7.16
CA LEU A 295 11.92 -12.06 -5.98
C LEU A 295 10.45 -11.88 -6.36
N ARG A 296 10.17 -11.18 -7.43
CA ARG A 296 8.83 -10.99 -7.98
C ARG A 296 8.24 -12.34 -8.40
N ASP A 297 9.01 -13.18 -9.10
CA ASP A 297 8.58 -14.48 -9.59
C ASP A 297 8.32 -15.45 -8.42
N LYS A 298 9.19 -15.45 -7.40
CA LYS A 298 8.97 -16.21 -6.17
C LYS A 298 7.68 -15.77 -5.45
N LEU A 299 7.44 -14.47 -5.34
CA LEU A 299 6.21 -13.94 -4.73
C LEU A 299 4.97 -14.39 -5.50
N GLU A 300 4.99 -14.35 -6.81
CA GLU A 300 3.89 -14.83 -7.65
C GLU A 300 3.63 -16.31 -7.46
N ALA A 301 4.67 -17.15 -7.44
CA ALA A 301 4.56 -18.57 -7.19
C ALA A 301 3.99 -18.87 -5.79
N ASN A 302 4.50 -18.21 -4.76
CA ASN A 302 4.00 -18.30 -3.39
C ASN A 302 2.51 -17.93 -3.30
N THR A 303 2.13 -16.87 -4.00
CA THR A 303 0.73 -16.39 -4.02
C THR A 303 -0.20 -17.40 -4.68
N LYS A 304 0.15 -17.92 -5.85
CA LYS A 304 -0.63 -18.96 -6.57
C LYS A 304 -0.79 -20.21 -5.70
N TYR A 305 0.30 -20.67 -5.11
CA TYR A 305 0.28 -21.85 -4.25
C TYR A 305 -0.63 -21.66 -3.02
N PHE A 306 -0.43 -20.58 -2.27
CA PHE A 306 -1.21 -20.32 -1.06
C PHE A 306 -2.71 -20.17 -1.37
N ARG A 307 -3.07 -19.40 -2.40
CA ARG A 307 -4.46 -19.21 -2.82
C ARG A 307 -5.11 -20.54 -3.20
N SER A 308 -4.44 -21.38 -4.01
CA SER A 308 -4.94 -22.69 -4.40
C SER A 308 -5.22 -23.56 -3.18
N LYS A 309 -4.24 -23.69 -2.28
CA LYS A 309 -4.36 -24.55 -1.10
C LYS A 309 -5.42 -24.06 -0.12
N MET A 310 -5.59 -22.75 0.06
CA MET A 310 -6.64 -22.20 0.91
C MET A 310 -8.03 -22.43 0.31
N THR A 311 -8.19 -22.32 -1.01
CA THR A 311 -9.43 -22.64 -1.73
C THR A 311 -9.75 -24.14 -1.63
N GLU A 312 -8.76 -25.00 -1.86
CA GLU A 312 -8.90 -26.46 -1.71
C GLU A 312 -9.31 -26.86 -0.29
N ALA A 313 -8.81 -26.15 0.74
CA ALA A 313 -9.20 -26.37 2.13
C ALA A 313 -10.64 -25.91 2.46
N GLY A 314 -11.29 -25.15 1.55
CA GLY A 314 -12.68 -24.70 1.69
C GLY A 314 -12.84 -23.30 2.28
N PHE A 315 -11.78 -22.51 2.37
CA PHE A 315 -11.88 -21.11 2.79
C PHE A 315 -12.53 -20.24 1.72
N ASP A 316 -13.38 -19.32 2.15
CA ASP A 316 -13.89 -18.25 1.33
C ASP A 316 -12.82 -17.16 1.20
N ILE A 317 -12.13 -17.11 0.05
CA ILE A 317 -11.14 -16.10 -0.27
C ILE A 317 -11.61 -15.28 -1.47
N LYS A 318 -11.39 -13.96 -1.41
CA LYS A 318 -11.71 -13.11 -2.57
C LYS A 318 -10.86 -13.54 -3.78
N PRO A 319 -11.47 -13.72 -4.96
CA PRO A 319 -10.74 -14.04 -6.18
C PRO A 319 -9.69 -12.99 -6.51
N GLY A 320 -8.60 -13.41 -7.14
CA GLY A 320 -7.54 -12.50 -7.58
C GLY A 320 -6.17 -13.16 -7.64
N GLU A 321 -5.20 -12.40 -8.10
CA GLU A 321 -3.80 -12.83 -8.27
C GLU A 321 -2.82 -12.07 -7.37
N HIS A 322 -3.33 -11.07 -6.62
CA HIS A 322 -2.52 -10.23 -5.75
C HIS A 322 -2.04 -11.00 -4.51
N PRO A 323 -0.82 -10.71 -3.99
CA PRO A 323 -0.28 -11.30 -2.76
C PRO A 323 -1.08 -11.00 -1.48
N ILE A 324 -1.97 -10.02 -1.50
CA ILE A 324 -2.99 -9.83 -0.47
C ILE A 324 -4.09 -10.87 -0.67
N VAL A 325 -4.26 -11.73 0.31
CA VAL A 325 -5.26 -12.82 0.30
C VAL A 325 -6.24 -12.61 1.45
N PRO A 326 -7.40 -12.00 1.19
CA PRO A 326 -8.44 -11.82 2.21
C PRO A 326 -9.17 -13.13 2.44
N ILE A 327 -9.10 -13.65 3.67
CA ILE A 327 -9.85 -14.81 4.12
C ILE A 327 -11.09 -14.30 4.83
N MET A 328 -12.25 -14.45 4.18
CA MET A 328 -13.49 -13.85 4.62
C MET A 328 -14.09 -14.59 5.80
N LEU A 329 -14.35 -13.86 6.88
CA LEU A 329 -14.98 -14.37 8.12
C LEU A 329 -16.28 -13.66 8.45
N TYR A 330 -16.50 -12.46 7.87
CA TYR A 330 -17.69 -11.62 7.98
C TYR A 330 -17.98 -11.06 9.38
N ASP A 331 -17.73 -11.84 10.44
CA ASP A 331 -17.93 -11.47 11.84
C ASP A 331 -16.66 -10.94 12.50
N ALA A 332 -16.75 -9.81 13.19
CA ALA A 332 -15.60 -9.14 13.80
C ALA A 332 -15.01 -9.91 14.99
N VAL A 333 -15.86 -10.53 15.81
CA VAL A 333 -15.43 -11.31 16.97
C VAL A 333 -14.75 -12.59 16.51
N LEU A 334 -15.31 -13.25 15.50
CA LEU A 334 -14.71 -14.43 14.88
C LEU A 334 -13.33 -14.11 14.29
N ALA A 335 -13.19 -12.97 13.58
CA ALA A 335 -11.91 -12.56 13.00
C ALA A 335 -10.83 -12.32 14.07
N GLN A 336 -11.19 -11.69 15.19
CA GLN A 336 -10.29 -11.47 16.31
C GLN A 336 -9.88 -12.80 16.99
N ASN A 337 -10.84 -13.67 17.27
CA ASN A 337 -10.58 -14.98 17.87
C ASN A 337 -9.72 -15.85 16.96
N PHE A 338 -10.00 -15.83 15.67
CA PHE A 338 -9.24 -16.58 14.67
C PHE A 338 -7.77 -16.13 14.65
N ALA A 339 -7.54 -14.81 14.61
CA ALA A 339 -6.18 -14.22 14.63
C ALA A 339 -5.44 -14.54 15.96
N ALA A 340 -6.13 -14.53 17.10
CA ALA A 340 -5.55 -14.87 18.39
C ALA A 340 -5.10 -16.33 18.44
N LYS A 341 -5.95 -17.27 18.00
CA LYS A 341 -5.63 -18.71 17.95
C LYS A 341 -4.52 -19.03 16.96
N LEU A 342 -4.49 -18.35 15.82
CA LEU A 342 -3.37 -18.49 14.86
C LEU A 342 -2.04 -18.03 15.48
N LEU A 343 -2.05 -16.98 16.30
CA LEU A 343 -0.84 -16.55 17.00
C LEU A 343 -0.34 -17.61 17.99
N GLU A 344 -1.23 -18.32 18.68
CA GLU A 344 -0.89 -19.46 19.54
C GLU A 344 -0.23 -20.60 18.75
N GLU A 345 -0.67 -20.83 17.50
CA GLU A 345 -0.07 -21.78 16.55
C GLU A 345 1.23 -21.24 15.90
N GLY A 346 1.67 -20.04 16.28
CA GLY A 346 2.88 -19.41 15.74
C GLY A 346 2.70 -18.75 14.39
N ILE A 347 1.48 -18.35 14.03
CA ILE A 347 1.17 -17.61 12.79
C ILE A 347 0.71 -16.19 13.17
N TYR A 348 1.50 -15.18 12.76
CA TYR A 348 1.20 -13.78 13.04
C TYR A 348 0.34 -13.20 11.92
N VAL A 349 -0.92 -12.98 12.21
CA VAL A 349 -1.91 -12.30 11.37
C VAL A 349 -2.78 -11.38 12.20
N ILE A 350 -3.51 -10.47 11.54
CA ILE A 350 -4.43 -9.51 12.15
C ILE A 350 -5.81 -9.67 11.51
N GLY A 351 -6.85 -9.65 12.35
CA GLY A 351 -8.24 -9.52 11.91
C GLY A 351 -8.55 -8.07 11.54
N PHE A 352 -9.17 -7.87 10.38
CA PHE A 352 -9.65 -6.57 9.93
C PHE A 352 -11.18 -6.53 9.98
N PHE A 353 -11.71 -5.49 10.61
CA PHE A 353 -13.14 -5.27 10.81
C PHE A 353 -13.44 -3.76 10.81
N PHE A 354 -14.71 -3.39 10.95
CA PHE A 354 -15.11 -1.99 10.98
C PHE A 354 -14.31 -1.17 12.04
N PRO A 355 -13.87 0.07 11.77
CA PRO A 355 -14.14 0.86 10.56
C PRO A 355 -13.14 0.66 9.39
N VAL A 356 -12.15 -0.24 9.51
CA VAL A 356 -11.13 -0.45 8.48
C VAL A 356 -11.73 -1.10 7.22
N VAL A 357 -12.69 -1.99 7.41
CA VAL A 357 -13.52 -2.58 6.36
C VAL A 357 -15.00 -2.38 6.73
N ALA A 358 -15.91 -2.50 5.77
CA ALA A 358 -17.35 -2.34 6.02
C ALA A 358 -17.88 -3.33 7.06
N LYS A 359 -18.96 -2.97 7.75
CA LYS A 359 -19.66 -3.90 8.68
C LYS A 359 -20.09 -5.15 7.92
N GLY A 360 -19.93 -6.32 8.55
CA GLY A 360 -20.22 -7.61 7.93
C GLY A 360 -19.18 -8.04 6.88
N GLN A 361 -18.03 -7.39 6.79
CA GLN A 361 -16.94 -7.71 5.86
C GLN A 361 -15.63 -8.02 6.58
N ALA A 362 -15.70 -8.47 7.83
CA ALA A 362 -14.52 -8.82 8.62
C ALA A 362 -13.75 -9.98 7.98
N ARG A 363 -12.43 -9.94 8.08
CA ARG A 363 -11.50 -10.87 7.42
C ARG A 363 -10.18 -10.99 8.14
N ILE A 364 -9.45 -12.06 7.88
CA ILE A 364 -8.00 -12.10 8.05
C ILE A 364 -7.38 -11.70 6.71
N ARG A 365 -6.57 -10.64 6.69
CA ARG A 365 -5.80 -10.24 5.52
C ARG A 365 -4.41 -10.87 5.58
N VAL A 366 -4.20 -11.95 4.85
CA VAL A 366 -2.88 -12.54 4.68
C VAL A 366 -2.10 -11.76 3.64
N GLN A 367 -0.83 -11.47 3.92
CA GLN A 367 0.11 -10.90 2.97
C GLN A 367 1.26 -11.88 2.74
N LEU A 368 1.43 -12.32 1.48
CA LEU A 368 2.52 -13.18 1.06
C LEU A 368 3.79 -12.34 0.83
N SER A 369 4.93 -12.99 0.98
CA SER A 369 6.25 -12.40 0.77
C SER A 369 7.13 -13.37 -0.02
N ALA A 370 8.06 -12.82 -0.80
CA ALA A 370 9.14 -13.60 -1.39
C ALA A 370 10.10 -14.19 -0.33
N ALA A 371 10.08 -13.67 0.90
CA ALA A 371 10.80 -14.23 2.03
C ALA A 371 10.20 -15.54 2.56
N HIS A 372 8.93 -15.84 2.24
CA HIS A 372 8.32 -17.11 2.59
C HIS A 372 8.88 -18.24 1.72
N ASP A 373 9.28 -19.33 2.37
CA ASP A 373 9.62 -20.58 1.71
C ASP A 373 8.44 -21.56 1.82
N GLN A 374 8.50 -22.66 1.07
CA GLN A 374 7.42 -23.64 0.97
C GLN A 374 6.95 -24.12 2.36
N HIS A 375 7.88 -24.43 3.27
CA HIS A 375 7.55 -24.89 4.60
C HIS A 375 6.80 -23.85 5.46
N HIS A 376 7.05 -22.55 5.26
CA HIS A 376 6.29 -21.48 5.91
C HIS A 376 4.83 -21.46 5.43
N LEU A 377 4.63 -21.61 4.13
CA LEU A 377 3.29 -21.65 3.52
C LEU A 377 2.51 -22.88 4.00
N ASP A 378 3.14 -24.06 3.98
CA ASP A 378 2.52 -25.31 4.39
C ASP A 378 2.12 -25.28 5.87
N ARG A 379 2.99 -24.75 6.74
CA ARG A 379 2.70 -24.58 8.16
C ARG A 379 1.54 -23.60 8.38
N ALA A 380 1.49 -22.49 7.64
CA ALA A 380 0.40 -21.53 7.74
C ALA A 380 -0.93 -22.17 7.30
N ILE A 381 -0.95 -22.85 6.14
CA ILE A 381 -2.14 -23.53 5.61
C ILE A 381 -2.66 -24.57 6.61
N ALA A 382 -1.77 -25.36 7.20
CA ALA A 382 -2.14 -26.34 8.22
C ALA A 382 -2.76 -25.70 9.46
N ALA A 383 -2.16 -24.60 9.97
CA ALA A 383 -2.68 -23.86 11.12
C ALA A 383 -4.05 -23.23 10.82
N PHE A 384 -4.20 -22.56 9.66
CA PHE A 384 -5.49 -22.02 9.21
C PHE A 384 -6.56 -23.11 9.13
N THR A 385 -6.23 -24.27 8.53
CA THR A 385 -7.16 -25.40 8.40
C THR A 385 -7.58 -25.96 9.75
N LYS A 386 -6.63 -26.10 10.69
CA LYS A 386 -6.91 -26.56 12.06
C LYS A 386 -7.88 -25.61 12.76
N ILE A 387 -7.55 -24.31 12.81
CA ILE A 387 -8.35 -23.29 13.48
C ILE A 387 -9.69 -23.08 12.75
N GLY A 388 -9.72 -23.16 11.43
CA GLY A 388 -10.94 -23.07 10.62
C GLY A 388 -11.96 -24.18 10.95
N LYS A 389 -11.49 -25.41 11.19
CA LYS A 389 -12.33 -26.50 11.65
C LYS A 389 -12.79 -26.31 13.11
N GLU A 390 -11.88 -25.89 13.99
CA GLU A 390 -12.17 -25.66 15.42
C GLU A 390 -13.23 -24.57 15.61
N LEU A 391 -13.17 -23.50 14.85
CA LEU A 391 -14.12 -22.37 14.93
C LEU A 391 -15.35 -22.51 14.02
N GLY A 392 -15.51 -23.64 13.34
CA GLY A 392 -16.65 -23.90 12.48
C GLY A 392 -16.70 -23.08 11.18
N VAL A 393 -15.59 -22.50 10.79
CA VAL A 393 -15.45 -21.78 9.50
C VAL A 393 -15.42 -22.77 8.34
N LEU A 394 -14.71 -23.88 8.52
CA LEU A 394 -14.67 -24.99 7.57
C LEU A 394 -15.70 -26.06 7.97
N LYS A 395 -16.56 -26.42 7.04
CA LYS A 395 -17.50 -27.53 7.25
C LYS A 395 -16.73 -28.86 7.33
N PRO A 396 -17.18 -29.82 8.16
CA PRO A 396 -16.67 -31.18 8.06
C PRO A 396 -16.84 -31.67 6.60
N MET A 397 -15.79 -32.29 6.05
CA MET A 397 -15.98 -33.01 4.79
C MET A 397 -17.08 -34.07 5.03
N SER A 398 -18.18 -33.97 4.29
CA SER A 398 -19.15 -35.04 4.19
C SER A 398 -18.44 -36.25 3.61
N VAL A 399 -18.28 -37.29 4.44
CA VAL A 399 -17.76 -38.60 4.05
C VAL A 399 -18.70 -39.25 3.05
#